data_fa01af9d5abf1906da2deaaa4b0299e5
#
_entry.id   fa01af9d5abf1906da2deaaa4b0299e5
#
_cell.length_a   1.000
_cell.length_b   1.000
_cell.length_c   1.000
_cell.angle_alpha   90.00
_cell.angle_beta   90.00
_cell.angle_gamma   90.00
#
_symmetry.space_group_name_H-M   'P 1'
#
loop_
_entity.id
_entity.type
_entity.pdbx_description
1 polymer ?
#
loop_
_entity_poly.entity_id
_entity_poly.type
_entity_poly.pdbx_seq_one_letter_code
_entity_poly.pdbx_strand_id
1 'polypeptide(L)'
;IHSFPTRRSSDLFKLFKTIASGEKLPEDIKNYIHELEDAATLKFVFYIELKDQKLLVYYQFSLRRKEGQAELYNEKLSYSQINEDNKKRKIDIIEYLIDLKDTYILPKARYNELIRNNKENEFNLEVSKRLSIKEKTSFIFNDSLEEIFKGNSVSNDYFNVINAIKHFARVNLFVITNEHSATISLNYMPLSFRMENEACVTSGDIAINLLGTSNIDKKRYNIATKIIKQLNIVLSTIIPNLQLEINNLGNELSKNGKEVVRIQLLSIKKDIKIPLKYESEGIKKIISILSTLISMFNNPAICLIIDELDAGIFEYLLGELLKIIEQEGKGQFIFTSHNLRPLEMLEKESLVFSTANPQNRFIRITNIKSNNNLRNVYLRGVDLGGLNECIYEETNSFEIAHAFRKAGDILYEE
;
A
#
# COMPACT_ATOMS: atom_id res chain seq x y z
N ILE A 1 -26.16 -0.76 4.10
CA ILE A 1 -24.79 -0.35 3.71
C ILE A 1 -24.91 0.35 2.37
N HIS A 2 -25.27 1.63 2.37
CA HIS A 2 -25.10 2.46 1.19
C HIS A 2 -23.63 2.88 1.10
N SER A 3 -22.76 1.91 0.81
CA SER A 3 -21.44 2.24 0.35
C SER A 3 -21.58 2.66 -1.11
N PHE A 4 -21.65 3.95 -1.36
CA PHE A 4 -21.05 4.44 -2.60
C PHE A 4 -19.67 3.77 -2.73
N PRO A 5 -19.19 3.46 -3.93
CA PRO A 5 -17.89 2.85 -4.11
C PRO A 5 -16.83 3.83 -3.62
N THR A 6 -16.64 3.81 -2.31
CA THR A 6 -15.58 4.56 -1.66
C THR A 6 -14.36 3.72 -1.82
N ARG A 7 -13.41 4.20 -2.64
CA ARG A 7 -12.09 3.59 -2.68
C ARG A 7 -11.57 3.47 -1.26
N ARG A 8 -11.09 2.30 -0.90
CA ARG A 8 -10.49 2.04 0.40
C ARG A 8 -9.24 2.89 0.55
N SER A 9 -8.86 3.21 1.77
CA SER A 9 -7.61 3.95 2.02
C SER A 9 -6.40 3.25 1.42
N SER A 10 -6.37 1.91 1.44
CA SER A 10 -5.34 1.09 0.79
C SER A 10 -5.22 1.33 -0.72
N ASP A 11 -6.34 1.54 -1.42
CA ASP A 11 -6.35 1.83 -2.85
C ASP A 11 -5.65 3.17 -3.18
N LEU A 12 -5.81 4.18 -2.31
CA LEU A 12 -5.14 5.48 -2.49
C LEU A 12 -3.62 5.33 -2.40
N PHE A 13 -3.12 4.49 -1.49
CA PHE A 13 -1.70 4.18 -1.40
C PHE A 13 -1.21 3.31 -2.57
N LYS A 14 -2.04 2.39 -3.06
CA LYS A 14 -1.73 1.62 -4.27
C LYS A 14 -1.60 2.53 -5.49
N LEU A 15 -2.51 3.50 -5.65
CA LEU A 15 -2.43 4.52 -6.70
C LEU A 15 -1.17 5.37 -6.56
N PHE A 16 -0.86 5.87 -5.34
CA PHE A 16 0.38 6.59 -5.08
C PHE A 16 1.61 5.75 -5.47
N LYS A 17 1.66 4.47 -5.06
CA LYS A 17 2.74 3.55 -5.39
C LYS A 17 2.94 3.45 -6.90
N THR A 18 1.87 3.22 -7.66
CA THR A 18 1.89 3.15 -9.13
C THR A 18 2.45 4.44 -9.75
N ILE A 19 1.95 5.60 -9.32
CA ILE A 19 2.38 6.90 -9.84
C ILE A 19 3.86 7.16 -9.51
N ALA A 20 4.24 7.02 -8.25
CA ALA A 20 5.58 7.32 -7.78
C ALA A 20 6.63 6.28 -8.22
N SER A 21 6.22 5.09 -8.61
CA SER A 21 7.09 4.09 -9.26
C SER A 21 7.31 4.37 -10.75
N GLY A 22 6.58 5.32 -11.35
CA GLY A 22 6.62 5.60 -12.80
C GLY A 22 5.90 4.54 -13.64
N GLU A 23 5.01 3.75 -13.03
CA GLU A 23 4.24 2.72 -13.70
C GLU A 23 3.01 3.30 -14.41
N LYS A 24 2.46 2.52 -15.35
CA LYS A 24 1.22 2.89 -16.07
C LYS A 24 0.05 2.98 -15.11
N LEU A 25 -0.72 4.06 -15.21
CA LEU A 25 -1.92 4.28 -14.42
C LEU A 25 -2.96 3.17 -14.68
N PRO A 26 -3.72 2.77 -13.65
CA PRO A 26 -4.76 1.75 -13.80
C PRO A 26 -5.88 2.24 -14.72
N GLU A 27 -6.51 1.32 -15.45
CA GLU A 27 -7.59 1.66 -16.40
C GLU A 27 -8.83 2.22 -15.67
N ASP A 28 -9.03 1.81 -14.43
CA ASP A 28 -10.14 2.22 -13.57
C ASP A 28 -9.86 3.48 -12.76
N ILE A 29 -8.84 4.26 -13.13
CA ILE A 29 -8.43 5.50 -12.42
C ILE A 29 -9.58 6.51 -12.25
N LYS A 30 -10.59 6.50 -13.13
CA LYS A 30 -11.79 7.33 -13.02
C LYS A 30 -12.56 7.12 -11.71
N ASN A 31 -12.46 5.93 -11.12
CA ASN A 31 -13.14 5.57 -9.88
C ASN A 31 -12.49 6.19 -8.63
N TYR A 32 -11.35 6.89 -8.77
CA TYR A 32 -10.73 7.67 -7.71
C TYR A 32 -11.28 9.10 -7.61
N ILE A 33 -12.14 9.51 -8.56
CA ILE A 33 -12.82 10.78 -8.55
C ILE A 33 -14.26 10.54 -8.10
N HIS A 34 -14.72 11.29 -7.11
CA HIS A 34 -16.10 11.20 -6.62
C HIS A 34 -17.09 11.44 -7.78
N GLU A 35 -18.23 10.73 -7.79
CA GLU A 35 -19.18 10.79 -8.91
C GLU A 35 -19.72 12.20 -9.19
N LEU A 36 -19.87 13.01 -8.15
CA LEU A 36 -20.37 14.38 -8.22
C LEU A 36 -19.27 15.41 -8.49
N GLU A 37 -18.02 15.00 -8.65
CA GLU A 37 -16.86 15.87 -8.82
C GLU A 37 -16.18 15.61 -10.16
N ASP A 38 -15.61 16.67 -10.75
CA ASP A 38 -14.85 16.57 -11.99
C ASP A 38 -13.37 16.25 -11.77
N ALA A 39 -12.89 16.47 -10.56
CA ALA A 39 -11.48 16.26 -10.21
C ALA A 39 -11.30 15.74 -8.77
N ALA A 40 -10.17 15.08 -8.54
CA ALA A 40 -9.73 14.69 -7.21
C ALA A 40 -8.26 15.06 -7.02
N THR A 41 -7.91 15.54 -5.83
CA THR A 41 -6.53 15.88 -5.46
C THR A 41 -6.10 15.06 -4.25
N LEU A 42 -4.97 14.39 -4.39
CA LEU A 42 -4.34 13.65 -3.31
C LEU A 42 -3.01 14.29 -2.94
N LYS A 43 -2.73 14.32 -1.64
CA LYS A 43 -1.53 14.94 -1.09
C LYS A 43 -0.88 14.01 -0.08
N PHE A 44 0.41 13.78 -0.27
CA PHE A 44 1.25 12.97 0.60
C PHE A 44 2.37 13.82 1.18
N VAL A 45 2.71 13.57 2.42
CA VAL A 45 3.81 14.25 3.11
C VAL A 45 4.76 13.20 3.66
N PHE A 46 6.04 13.32 3.33
CA PHE A 46 7.08 12.38 3.72
C PHE A 46 8.11 13.08 4.59
N TYR A 47 8.55 12.40 5.61
CA TYR A 47 9.76 12.74 6.34
C TYR A 47 10.92 11.97 5.70
N ILE A 48 11.94 12.68 5.26
CA ILE A 48 13.10 12.10 4.57
C ILE A 48 14.37 12.65 5.19
N GLU A 49 15.32 11.78 5.48
CA GLU A 49 16.68 12.15 5.85
C GLU A 49 17.61 11.93 4.65
N LEU A 50 18.21 13.01 4.15
CA LEU A 50 19.17 12.99 3.05
C LEU A 50 20.45 13.71 3.50
N LYS A 51 21.57 13.03 3.56
CA LYS A 51 22.89 13.62 3.89
C LYS A 51 22.78 14.55 5.09
N ASP A 52 22.52 14.24 6.23
CA ASP A 52 22.40 15.08 7.44
C ASP A 52 21.29 16.15 7.41
N GLN A 53 20.49 16.20 6.34
CA GLN A 53 19.35 17.12 6.24
C GLN A 53 18.04 16.38 6.49
N LYS A 54 17.22 16.95 7.40
CA LYS A 54 15.86 16.47 7.68
C LYS A 54 14.88 17.28 6.84
N LEU A 55 14.12 16.59 5.98
CA LEU A 55 13.21 17.22 5.04
C LEU A 55 11.76 16.76 5.27
N LEU A 56 10.81 17.67 5.15
CA LEU A 56 9.42 17.35 4.85
C LEU A 56 9.21 17.54 3.34
N VAL A 57 8.88 16.46 2.67
CA VAL A 57 8.61 16.46 1.23
C VAL A 57 7.12 16.32 1.00
N TYR A 58 6.58 17.23 0.19
CA TYR A 58 5.16 17.28 -0.14
C TYR A 58 5.00 16.90 -1.60
N TYR A 59 4.32 15.81 -1.85
CA TYR A 59 3.90 15.41 -3.17
C TYR A 59 2.39 15.50 -3.29
N GLN A 60 1.92 16.19 -4.30
CA GLN A 60 0.51 16.35 -4.62
C GLN A 60 0.29 15.98 -6.08
N PHE A 61 -0.77 15.25 -6.35
CA PHE A 61 -1.22 15.01 -7.71
C PHE A 61 -2.73 15.15 -7.81
N SER A 62 -3.19 15.49 -9.01
CA SER A 62 -4.61 15.71 -9.27
C SER A 62 -5.06 14.96 -10.52
N LEU A 63 -6.19 14.31 -10.39
CA LEU A 63 -6.89 13.59 -11.44
C LEU A 63 -8.08 14.43 -11.90
N ARG A 64 -8.38 14.44 -13.20
CA ARG A 64 -9.61 15.05 -13.73
C ARG A 64 -10.32 14.12 -14.70
N ARG A 65 -11.64 14.27 -14.80
CA ARG A 65 -12.45 13.62 -15.82
C ARG A 65 -12.33 14.37 -17.14
N LYS A 66 -12.14 13.62 -18.21
CA LYS A 66 -12.11 14.15 -19.57
C LYS A 66 -12.67 13.09 -20.53
N GLU A 67 -13.74 13.44 -21.26
CA GLU A 67 -14.34 12.58 -22.27
C GLU A 67 -14.66 11.16 -21.77
N GLY A 68 -15.19 11.04 -20.54
CA GLY A 68 -15.56 9.76 -19.93
C GLY A 68 -14.41 8.92 -19.38
N GLN A 69 -13.17 9.38 -19.54
CA GLN A 69 -11.95 8.82 -18.93
C GLN A 69 -11.46 9.72 -17.79
N ALA A 70 -10.39 9.32 -17.12
CA ALA A 70 -9.68 10.19 -16.20
C ALA A 70 -8.20 10.25 -16.57
N GLU A 71 -7.60 11.41 -16.32
CA GLU A 71 -6.19 11.65 -16.58
C GLU A 71 -5.51 12.31 -15.38
N LEU A 72 -4.22 12.05 -15.23
CA LEU A 72 -3.34 12.75 -14.31
C LEU A 72 -2.97 14.10 -14.94
N TYR A 73 -3.57 15.19 -14.46
CA TYR A 73 -3.41 16.48 -15.11
C TYR A 73 -2.47 17.45 -14.40
N ASN A 74 -2.24 17.24 -13.10
CA ASN A 74 -1.32 18.05 -12.32
C ASN A 74 -0.51 17.17 -11.36
N GLU A 75 0.77 17.43 -11.27
CA GLU A 75 1.69 16.87 -10.27
C GLU A 75 2.56 17.99 -9.71
N LYS A 76 2.72 18.03 -8.39
CA LYS A 76 3.56 19.02 -7.70
C LYS A 76 4.40 18.37 -6.62
N LEU A 77 5.70 18.64 -6.66
CA LEU A 77 6.65 18.19 -5.66
C LEU A 77 7.36 19.41 -5.05
N SER A 78 7.39 19.47 -3.73
CA SER A 78 8.03 20.52 -2.97
C SER A 78 8.59 19.97 -1.65
N TYR A 79 9.51 20.68 -1.04
CA TYR A 79 10.06 20.29 0.25
C TYR A 79 10.27 21.49 1.17
N SER A 80 10.44 21.23 2.45
CA SER A 80 10.93 22.18 3.44
C SER A 80 11.94 21.51 4.35
N GLN A 81 13.03 22.22 4.68
CA GLN A 81 13.99 21.77 5.68
C GLN A 81 13.41 21.92 7.09
N ILE A 82 13.71 20.97 7.96
CA ILE A 82 13.39 21.03 9.38
C ILE A 82 14.62 21.56 10.09
N ASN A 83 14.60 22.84 10.50
CA ASN A 83 15.64 23.46 11.30
C ASN A 83 15.18 23.55 12.77
N GLU A 84 16.13 23.73 13.71
CA GLU A 84 15.86 23.88 15.15
C GLU A 84 14.86 25.00 15.45
N ASP A 85 14.84 26.08 14.69
CA ASP A 85 13.95 27.24 14.86
C ASP A 85 12.52 27.05 14.28
N ASN A 86 12.15 25.89 13.81
CA ASN A 86 10.82 25.55 13.25
C ASN A 86 10.29 26.47 12.12
N LYS A 87 11.07 27.38 11.57
CA LYS A 87 10.69 28.22 10.43
C LYS A 87 10.98 27.48 9.12
N LYS A 88 9.93 26.93 8.53
CA LYS A 88 10.01 26.10 7.33
C LYS A 88 9.65 26.94 6.10
N ARG A 89 10.63 27.33 5.30
CA ARG A 89 10.36 27.86 3.97
C ARG A 89 10.11 26.67 3.04
N LYS A 90 8.92 26.61 2.44
CA LYS A 90 8.59 25.62 1.43
C LYS A 90 9.24 26.02 0.09
N ILE A 91 9.94 25.09 -0.54
CA ILE A 91 10.59 25.25 -1.84
C ILE A 91 9.91 24.32 -2.83
N ASP A 92 9.39 24.88 -3.92
CA ASP A 92 8.83 24.10 -5.01
C ASP A 92 9.97 23.55 -5.88
N ILE A 93 10.04 22.24 -6.01
CA ILE A 93 11.01 21.53 -6.85
C ILE A 93 10.52 21.59 -8.29
N ILE A 94 9.31 21.05 -8.52
CA ILE A 94 8.71 20.93 -9.84
C ILE A 94 7.19 20.88 -9.71
N GLU A 95 6.50 21.54 -10.62
CA GLU A 95 5.07 21.38 -10.85
C GLU A 95 4.84 21.16 -12.34
N TYR A 96 4.12 20.10 -12.64
CA TYR A 96 3.70 19.71 -13.98
C TYR A 96 2.21 19.95 -14.14
N LEU A 97 1.84 20.56 -15.27
CA LEU A 97 0.46 20.75 -15.70
C LEU A 97 0.34 20.27 -17.14
N ILE A 98 -0.60 19.38 -17.40
CA ILE A 98 -0.78 18.80 -18.74
C ILE A 98 -1.08 19.89 -19.80
N ASP A 99 -1.81 20.93 -19.41
CA ASP A 99 -2.24 22.02 -20.30
C ASP A 99 -1.21 23.14 -20.44
N LEU A 100 -0.07 23.09 -19.74
CA LEU A 100 0.98 24.09 -19.82
C LEU A 100 1.71 24.01 -21.20
N LYS A 101 1.70 25.10 -21.96
CA LYS A 101 2.22 25.11 -23.34
C LYS A 101 3.60 25.78 -23.46
N ASP A 102 3.84 26.87 -22.74
CA ASP A 102 5.02 27.71 -22.92
C ASP A 102 6.25 27.23 -22.16
N THR A 103 6.03 26.64 -21.00
CA THR A 103 7.08 26.03 -20.19
C THR A 103 6.54 24.67 -19.75
N TYR A 104 7.30 23.60 -19.93
CA TYR A 104 6.82 22.25 -19.63
C TYR A 104 6.70 21.98 -18.13
N ILE A 105 7.36 22.81 -17.31
CA ILE A 105 7.40 22.72 -15.85
C ILE A 105 7.35 24.10 -15.19
N LEU A 106 6.94 24.14 -13.93
CA LEU A 106 7.04 25.28 -13.02
C LEU A 106 7.94 24.91 -11.82
N PRO A 107 8.55 25.89 -11.12
CA PRO A 107 8.53 27.34 -11.43
C PRO A 107 9.38 27.66 -12.67
N LYS A 108 9.04 28.75 -13.36
CA LYS A 108 9.79 29.22 -14.57
C LYS A 108 11.30 29.34 -14.33
N ALA A 109 11.70 29.70 -13.11
CA ALA A 109 13.10 29.76 -12.74
C ALA A 109 13.82 28.42 -12.90
N ARG A 110 13.13 27.31 -12.53
CA ARG A 110 13.63 25.94 -12.68
C ARG A 110 13.76 25.55 -14.14
N TYR A 111 12.72 25.82 -14.93
CA TYR A 111 12.75 25.60 -16.38
C TYR A 111 13.93 26.31 -17.03
N ASN A 112 14.09 27.61 -16.76
CA ASN A 112 15.18 28.41 -17.32
C ASN A 112 16.59 27.92 -16.90
N GLU A 113 16.71 27.42 -15.65
CA GLU A 113 17.94 26.83 -15.13
C GLU A 113 18.34 25.57 -15.91
N LEU A 114 17.37 24.65 -16.10
CA LEU A 114 17.62 23.41 -16.83
C LEU A 114 18.01 23.64 -18.29
N ILE A 115 17.37 24.60 -18.97
CA ILE A 115 17.66 24.91 -20.38
C ILE A 115 18.96 25.66 -20.53
N ARG A 116 19.29 26.58 -19.60
CA ARG A 116 20.58 27.31 -19.63
C ARG A 116 21.75 26.35 -19.55
N ASN A 117 21.62 25.28 -18.80
CA ASN A 117 22.68 24.31 -18.61
C ASN A 117 22.84 23.34 -19.80
N ASN A 118 21.74 22.98 -20.45
CA ASN A 118 21.72 22.19 -21.68
C ASN A 118 20.49 22.54 -22.50
N LYS A 119 20.69 23.10 -23.70
CA LYS A 119 19.56 23.43 -24.61
C LYS A 119 18.75 22.24 -25.07
N GLU A 120 19.34 21.05 -25.13
CA GLU A 120 18.61 19.81 -25.45
C GLU A 120 17.55 19.44 -24.40
N ASN A 121 17.67 19.97 -23.19
CA ASN A 121 16.71 19.73 -22.12
C ASN A 121 15.31 20.25 -22.46
N GLU A 122 15.18 21.29 -23.29
CA GLU A 122 13.87 21.75 -23.75
C GLU A 122 13.17 20.66 -24.57
N PHE A 123 13.87 20.11 -25.56
CA PHE A 123 13.35 19.00 -26.36
C PHE A 123 13.09 17.75 -25.51
N ASN A 124 13.97 17.41 -24.59
CA ASN A 124 13.82 16.26 -23.72
C ASN A 124 12.62 16.42 -22.77
N LEU A 125 12.34 17.63 -22.26
CA LEU A 125 11.15 17.93 -21.46
C LEU A 125 9.85 17.75 -22.28
N GLU A 126 9.86 18.25 -23.54
CA GLU A 126 8.72 18.06 -24.44
C GLU A 126 8.48 16.59 -24.73
N VAL A 127 9.51 15.83 -25.05
CA VAL A 127 9.43 14.39 -25.31
C VAL A 127 8.91 13.64 -24.06
N SER A 128 9.48 13.93 -22.89
CA SER A 128 9.04 13.33 -21.64
C SER A 128 7.57 13.61 -21.36
N LYS A 129 7.09 14.83 -21.62
CA LYS A 129 5.67 15.18 -21.49
C LYS A 129 4.80 14.39 -22.45
N ARG A 130 5.16 14.29 -23.70
CA ARG A 130 4.40 13.55 -24.72
C ARG A 130 4.35 12.06 -24.40
N LEU A 131 5.46 11.49 -23.93
CA LEU A 131 5.53 10.09 -23.52
C LEU A 131 4.66 9.81 -22.29
N SER A 132 4.75 10.63 -21.24
CA SER A 132 3.93 10.43 -20.04
C SER A 132 2.43 10.48 -20.33
N ILE A 133 2.00 11.37 -21.22
CA ILE A 133 0.59 11.43 -21.67
C ILE A 133 0.21 10.17 -22.44
N LYS A 134 1.03 9.76 -23.41
CA LYS A 134 0.76 8.60 -24.29
C LYS A 134 0.73 7.31 -23.51
N GLU A 135 1.68 7.11 -22.61
CA GLU A 135 1.84 5.90 -21.83
C GLU A 135 0.99 5.91 -20.55
N LYS A 136 0.35 7.06 -20.25
CA LYS A 136 -0.44 7.26 -19.01
C LYS A 136 0.39 6.99 -17.76
N THR A 137 1.56 7.62 -17.68
CA THR A 137 2.48 7.53 -16.53
C THR A 137 2.67 8.89 -15.87
N SER A 138 3.28 8.91 -14.68
CA SER A 138 3.74 10.14 -14.04
C SER A 138 4.75 10.87 -14.92
N PHE A 139 4.66 12.20 -14.98
CA PHE A 139 5.70 13.03 -15.57
C PHE A 139 6.90 13.19 -14.62
N ILE A 140 6.65 13.42 -13.33
CA ILE A 140 7.71 13.67 -12.34
C ILE A 140 8.58 12.44 -12.10
N PHE A 141 7.98 11.24 -12.07
CA PHE A 141 8.71 9.99 -11.79
C PHE A 141 9.08 9.20 -13.04
N ASN A 142 9.04 9.85 -14.22
CA ASN A 142 9.49 9.26 -15.47
C ASN A 142 11.02 9.17 -15.51
N ASP A 143 11.56 8.08 -16.02
CA ASP A 143 13.02 7.87 -16.12
C ASP A 143 13.70 8.91 -17.02
N SER A 144 13.01 9.42 -18.06
CA SER A 144 13.53 10.48 -18.95
C SER A 144 13.73 11.81 -18.20
N LEU A 145 12.84 12.17 -17.27
CA LEU A 145 13.00 13.37 -16.46
C LEU A 145 14.17 13.23 -15.48
N GLU A 146 14.37 12.02 -14.96
CA GLU A 146 15.49 11.70 -14.07
C GLU A 146 16.85 12.04 -14.71
N GLU A 147 17.03 11.69 -15.99
CA GLU A 147 18.28 12.00 -16.72
C GLU A 147 18.52 13.49 -16.88
N ILE A 148 17.47 14.29 -17.10
CA ILE A 148 17.56 15.75 -17.21
C ILE A 148 18.09 16.38 -15.90
N PHE A 149 17.65 15.85 -14.75
CA PHE A 149 18.10 16.34 -13.44
C PHE A 149 19.50 15.85 -13.05
N LYS A 150 19.95 14.68 -13.49
CA LYS A 150 21.29 14.13 -13.19
C LYS A 150 22.45 14.99 -13.72
N GLY A 151 22.26 15.70 -14.82
CA GLY A 151 23.30 16.48 -15.49
C GLY A 151 23.68 17.79 -14.80
N ASN A 152 23.09 18.15 -13.66
CA ASN A 152 23.16 19.50 -13.10
C ASN A 152 23.60 19.53 -11.63
N SER A 153 24.62 20.28 -11.30
CA SER A 153 25.16 20.40 -9.93
C SER A 153 24.17 21.02 -8.93
N VAL A 154 23.33 21.97 -9.36
CA VAL A 154 22.31 22.63 -8.50
C VAL A 154 21.04 21.79 -8.37
N SER A 155 20.71 21.00 -9.38
CA SER A 155 19.53 20.12 -9.37
C SER A 155 19.77 18.77 -8.68
N ASN A 156 20.97 18.51 -8.21
CA ASN A 156 21.32 17.23 -7.59
C ASN A 156 20.52 16.95 -6.30
N ASP A 157 20.22 18.00 -5.51
CA ASP A 157 19.38 17.85 -4.32
C ASP A 157 17.92 17.57 -4.69
N TYR A 158 17.40 18.17 -5.75
CA TYR A 158 16.05 17.88 -6.24
C TYR A 158 15.94 16.47 -6.81
N PHE A 159 16.96 16.05 -7.55
CA PHE A 159 17.09 14.70 -8.04
C PHE A 159 17.07 13.68 -6.88
N ASN A 160 17.82 13.94 -5.81
CA ASN A 160 17.85 13.07 -4.64
C ASN A 160 16.47 12.95 -3.97
N VAL A 161 15.69 14.05 -3.91
CA VAL A 161 14.33 14.03 -3.37
C VAL A 161 13.38 13.20 -4.25
N ILE A 162 13.44 13.41 -5.59
CA ILE A 162 12.63 12.62 -6.54
C ILE A 162 12.95 11.13 -6.40
N ASN A 163 14.23 10.80 -6.38
CA ASN A 163 14.69 9.42 -6.24
C ASN A 163 14.32 8.78 -4.89
N ALA A 164 14.38 9.55 -3.81
CA ALA A 164 13.99 9.04 -2.50
C ALA A 164 12.50 8.62 -2.49
N ILE A 165 11.60 9.42 -3.08
CA ILE A 165 10.18 9.08 -3.20
C ILE A 165 9.98 7.87 -4.13
N LYS A 166 10.66 7.86 -5.28
CA LYS A 166 10.59 6.74 -6.25
C LYS A 166 11.09 5.43 -5.62
N HIS A 167 12.22 5.48 -4.92
CA HIS A 167 12.77 4.35 -4.19
C HIS A 167 11.82 3.88 -3.08
N PHE A 168 11.28 4.81 -2.28
CA PHE A 168 10.28 4.48 -1.28
C PHE A 168 9.09 3.74 -1.88
N ALA A 169 8.50 4.25 -2.95
CA ALA A 169 7.35 3.63 -3.62
C ALA A 169 7.67 2.23 -4.15
N ARG A 170 8.84 2.04 -4.78
CA ARG A 170 9.23 0.77 -5.41
C ARG A 170 9.62 -0.30 -4.41
N VAL A 171 10.28 0.07 -3.32
CA VAL A 171 11.03 -0.89 -2.49
C VAL A 171 10.57 -0.92 -1.03
N ASN A 172 10.12 0.20 -0.49
CA ASN A 172 9.81 0.33 0.93
C ASN A 172 8.30 0.46 1.22
N LEU A 173 7.45 0.67 0.20
CA LEU A 173 6.01 0.73 0.36
C LEU A 173 5.37 -0.61 -0.04
N PHE A 174 4.81 -1.31 0.94
CA PHE A 174 4.04 -2.53 0.72
C PHE A 174 2.56 -2.24 0.93
N VAL A 175 1.74 -2.57 -0.07
CA VAL A 175 0.29 -2.40 -0.01
C VAL A 175 -0.36 -3.75 -0.27
N ILE A 176 -0.90 -4.36 0.77
CA ILE A 176 -1.57 -5.65 0.74
C ILE A 176 -3.08 -5.39 0.79
N THR A 177 -3.74 -5.62 -0.33
CA THR A 177 -5.18 -5.43 -0.50
C THR A 177 -5.90 -6.77 -0.47
N ASN A 178 -7.22 -6.76 -0.57
CA ASN A 178 -8.02 -7.98 -0.69
C ASN A 178 -7.68 -8.84 -1.93
N GLU A 179 -6.95 -8.28 -2.91
CA GLU A 179 -6.42 -9.08 -4.03
C GLU A 179 -5.45 -10.17 -3.56
N HIS A 180 -4.70 -9.94 -2.47
CA HIS A 180 -3.86 -10.97 -1.86
C HIS A 180 -4.71 -12.10 -1.27
N SER A 181 -5.79 -11.77 -0.58
CA SER A 181 -6.75 -12.77 -0.06
C SER A 181 -7.41 -13.54 -1.20
N ALA A 182 -7.79 -12.84 -2.28
CA ALA A 182 -8.31 -13.48 -3.49
C ALA A 182 -7.28 -14.43 -4.14
N THR A 183 -6.01 -14.05 -4.15
CA THR A 183 -4.91 -14.91 -4.65
C THR A 183 -4.80 -16.19 -3.83
N ILE A 184 -4.91 -16.11 -2.50
CA ILE A 184 -4.94 -17.28 -1.60
C ILE A 184 -6.16 -18.15 -1.89
N SER A 185 -7.35 -17.55 -2.07
CA SER A 185 -8.58 -18.27 -2.41
C SER A 185 -8.51 -18.95 -3.79
N LEU A 186 -7.70 -18.42 -4.71
CA LEU A 186 -7.36 -19.06 -5.98
C LEU A 186 -6.25 -20.12 -5.84
N ASN A 187 -5.90 -20.49 -4.60
CA ASN A 187 -4.88 -21.46 -4.27
C ASN A 187 -3.44 -21.09 -4.71
N TYR A 188 -3.12 -19.82 -4.63
CA TYR A 188 -1.75 -19.35 -4.73
C TYR A 188 -1.31 -18.69 -3.44
N MET A 189 -0.12 -19.05 -2.94
CA MET A 189 0.50 -18.39 -1.79
C MET A 189 1.40 -17.26 -2.28
N PRO A 190 1.02 -15.99 -2.08
CA PRO A 190 1.90 -14.88 -2.35
C PRO A 190 2.92 -14.76 -1.21
N LEU A 191 4.19 -14.78 -1.54
CA LEU A 191 5.30 -14.53 -0.61
C LEU A 191 5.99 -13.24 -1.03
N SER A 192 5.64 -12.14 -0.37
CA SER A 192 6.29 -10.86 -0.58
C SER A 192 7.65 -10.85 0.10
N PHE A 193 8.65 -10.22 -0.52
CA PHE A 193 9.99 -10.13 0.03
C PHE A 193 10.63 -8.76 -0.21
N ARG A 194 11.53 -8.40 0.68
CA ARG A 194 12.51 -7.33 0.54
C ARG A 194 13.88 -7.88 0.92
N MET A 195 14.81 -7.76 0.03
CA MET A 195 16.19 -8.19 0.23
C MET A 195 17.12 -7.02 -0.02
N GLU A 196 18.05 -6.85 0.87
CA GLU A 196 19.09 -5.84 0.81
C GLU A 196 20.45 -6.49 0.82
N ASN A 197 21.31 -6.09 -0.09
CA ASN A 197 22.72 -6.44 -0.11
C ASN A 197 23.54 -5.16 -0.33
N GLU A 198 24.86 -5.25 -0.29
CA GLU A 198 25.76 -4.10 -0.43
C GLU A 198 25.55 -3.29 -1.72
N ALA A 199 25.04 -3.91 -2.77
CA ALA A 199 24.92 -3.31 -4.09
C ALA A 199 23.50 -2.76 -4.39
N CYS A 200 22.45 -3.40 -3.87
CA CYS A 200 21.08 -3.04 -4.22
C CYS A 200 20.04 -3.54 -3.20
N VAL A 201 18.88 -2.89 -3.22
CA VAL A 201 17.67 -3.35 -2.54
C VAL A 201 16.69 -3.86 -3.60
N THR A 202 16.14 -5.04 -3.37
CA THR A 202 15.17 -5.68 -4.26
C THR A 202 13.94 -6.06 -3.45
N SER A 203 12.76 -5.76 -3.97
CA SER A 203 11.48 -6.23 -3.43
C SER A 203 10.66 -6.89 -4.54
N GLY A 204 9.72 -7.72 -4.16
CA GLY A 204 8.81 -8.38 -5.10
C GLY A 204 7.98 -9.45 -4.44
N ASP A 205 7.24 -10.18 -5.28
CA ASP A 205 6.35 -11.26 -4.86
C ASP A 205 6.68 -12.55 -5.60
N ILE A 206 6.60 -13.68 -4.88
CA ILE A 206 6.68 -15.02 -5.45
C ILE A 206 5.34 -15.70 -5.18
N ALA A 207 4.60 -16.04 -6.23
CA ALA A 207 3.36 -16.81 -6.11
C ALA A 207 3.65 -18.31 -6.23
N ILE A 208 3.29 -19.10 -5.21
CA ILE A 208 3.46 -20.55 -5.18
C ILE A 208 2.09 -21.22 -5.26
N ASN A 209 1.89 -22.11 -6.21
CA ASN A 209 0.65 -22.86 -6.34
C ASN A 209 0.45 -23.83 -5.16
N LEU A 210 -0.70 -23.81 -4.53
CA LEU A 210 -1.06 -24.65 -3.38
C LEU A 210 -1.76 -25.96 -3.77
N LEU A 211 -2.40 -26.02 -4.95
CA LEU A 211 -3.11 -27.23 -5.39
C LEU A 211 -2.19 -28.36 -5.80
N GLY A 212 -0.98 -28.04 -6.21
CA GLY A 212 -0.04 -29.01 -6.74
C GLY A 212 1.40 -28.58 -6.54
N THR A 213 2.16 -28.64 -7.62
CA THR A 213 3.57 -28.24 -7.64
C THR A 213 3.74 -26.95 -8.42
N SER A 214 4.75 -26.16 -8.08
CA SER A 214 5.17 -24.97 -8.81
C SER A 214 6.53 -25.15 -9.44
N ASN A 215 6.67 -24.69 -10.67
CA ASN A 215 7.95 -24.62 -11.36
C ASN A 215 8.47 -23.19 -11.27
N ILE A 216 9.54 -22.98 -10.53
CA ILE A 216 10.18 -21.68 -10.35
C ILE A 216 11.65 -21.72 -10.76
N ASP A 217 12.17 -20.58 -11.25
CA ASP A 217 13.58 -20.49 -11.57
C ASP A 217 14.46 -20.60 -10.32
N LYS A 218 15.72 -20.95 -10.50
CA LYS A 218 16.68 -21.17 -9.41
C LYS A 218 16.86 -19.94 -8.51
N LYS A 219 16.77 -18.73 -9.08
CA LYS A 219 16.86 -17.47 -8.31
C LYS A 219 15.66 -17.32 -7.36
N ARG A 220 14.44 -17.51 -7.88
CA ARG A 220 13.21 -17.48 -7.07
C ARG A 220 13.18 -18.59 -6.03
N TYR A 221 13.66 -19.79 -6.35
CA TYR A 221 13.80 -20.90 -5.40
C TYR A 221 14.68 -20.52 -4.21
N ASN A 222 15.86 -19.94 -4.48
CA ASN A 222 16.77 -19.49 -3.43
C ASN A 222 16.15 -18.40 -2.55
N ILE A 223 15.41 -17.45 -3.15
CA ILE A 223 14.70 -16.40 -2.43
C ILE A 223 13.60 -17.03 -1.56
N ALA A 224 12.73 -17.87 -2.12
CA ALA A 224 11.66 -18.54 -1.39
C ALA A 224 12.20 -19.35 -0.19
N THR A 225 13.30 -20.08 -0.38
CA THR A 225 13.96 -20.84 0.70
C THR A 225 14.43 -19.93 1.84
N LYS A 226 14.99 -18.76 1.53
CA LYS A 226 15.37 -17.75 2.55
C LYS A 226 14.17 -17.20 3.28
N ILE A 227 13.09 -16.87 2.55
CA ILE A 227 11.84 -16.42 3.14
C ILE A 227 11.28 -17.47 4.10
N ILE A 228 11.16 -18.72 3.70
CA ILE A 228 10.62 -19.78 4.56
C ILE A 228 11.48 -19.97 5.84
N LYS A 229 12.80 -19.90 5.73
CA LYS A 229 13.67 -19.91 6.93
C LYS A 229 13.38 -18.75 7.87
N GLN A 230 13.22 -17.55 7.34
CA GLN A 230 12.89 -16.35 8.11
C GLN A 230 11.51 -16.47 8.77
N LEU A 231 10.50 -16.93 8.01
CA LEU A 231 9.16 -17.12 8.50
C LEU A 231 9.09 -18.11 9.66
N ASN A 232 9.80 -19.22 9.55
CA ASN A 232 9.79 -20.29 10.58
C ASN A 232 10.28 -19.82 11.95
N ILE A 233 11.20 -18.86 12.00
CA ILE A 233 11.67 -18.27 13.27
C ILE A 233 10.50 -17.63 14.03
N VAL A 234 9.69 -16.85 13.34
CA VAL A 234 8.57 -16.12 13.95
C VAL A 234 7.31 -17.00 14.03
N LEU A 235 7.05 -17.79 13.00
CA LEU A 235 5.84 -18.61 12.89
C LEU A 235 5.73 -19.63 14.01
N SER A 236 6.84 -20.28 14.39
CA SER A 236 6.87 -21.24 15.50
C SER A 236 6.54 -20.61 16.87
N THR A 237 6.73 -19.30 17.01
CA THR A 237 6.38 -18.55 18.23
C THR A 237 4.91 -18.11 18.20
N ILE A 238 4.42 -17.69 17.03
CA ILE A 238 3.03 -17.22 16.85
C ILE A 238 2.04 -18.39 16.88
N ILE A 239 2.38 -19.48 16.17
CA ILE A 239 1.56 -20.69 16.07
C ILE A 239 2.42 -21.88 16.53
N PRO A 240 2.29 -22.32 17.79
CA PRO A 240 3.12 -23.39 18.32
C PRO A 240 3.10 -24.65 17.45
N ASN A 241 4.26 -25.21 17.22
CA ASN A 241 4.51 -26.43 16.42
C ASN A 241 4.18 -26.31 14.93
N LEU A 242 3.97 -25.10 14.38
CA LEU A 242 3.82 -24.91 12.95
C LEU A 242 5.15 -24.45 12.32
N GLN A 243 5.59 -25.20 11.32
CA GLN A 243 6.70 -24.83 10.46
C GLN A 243 6.34 -25.03 8.98
N LEU A 244 7.05 -24.36 8.10
CA LEU A 244 6.91 -24.47 6.65
C LEU A 244 8.12 -25.14 6.05
N GLU A 245 7.92 -25.91 4.99
CA GLU A 245 8.98 -26.52 4.21
C GLU A 245 8.71 -26.35 2.71
N ILE A 246 9.76 -26.02 1.96
CA ILE A 246 9.76 -26.17 0.50
C ILE A 246 10.31 -27.55 0.17
N ASN A 247 9.44 -28.46 -0.21
CA ASN A 247 9.81 -29.77 -0.71
C ASN A 247 10.30 -29.62 -2.16
N ASN A 248 11.60 -29.88 -2.38
CA ASN A 248 12.22 -29.86 -3.70
C ASN A 248 12.02 -31.24 -4.36
N LEU A 249 11.27 -31.25 -5.46
CA LEU A 249 10.91 -32.46 -6.21
C LEU A 249 11.84 -32.72 -7.40
N GLY A 250 12.89 -31.91 -7.56
CA GLY A 250 13.89 -32.06 -8.63
C GLY A 250 13.92 -30.87 -9.60
N ASN A 251 14.90 -30.93 -10.49
CA ASN A 251 15.06 -29.91 -11.54
C ASN A 251 14.41 -30.44 -12.83
N GLU A 252 13.73 -29.54 -13.54
CA GLU A 252 13.05 -29.80 -14.80
C GLU A 252 13.42 -28.73 -15.82
N LEU A 253 13.17 -28.98 -17.08
CA LEU A 253 13.25 -28.00 -18.15
C LEU A 253 11.85 -27.41 -18.39
N SER A 254 11.74 -26.10 -18.34
CA SER A 254 10.51 -25.42 -18.72
C SER A 254 10.21 -25.58 -20.22
N LYS A 255 8.99 -25.28 -20.65
CA LYS A 255 8.61 -25.29 -22.08
C LYS A 255 9.54 -24.43 -22.95
N ASN A 256 10.23 -23.46 -22.39
CA ASN A 256 11.16 -22.56 -23.07
C ASN A 256 12.63 -23.00 -22.92
N GLY A 257 12.91 -24.24 -22.48
CA GLY A 257 14.27 -24.79 -22.30
C GLY A 257 15.06 -24.22 -21.12
N LYS A 258 14.43 -23.42 -20.21
CA LYS A 258 15.08 -22.90 -19.01
C LYS A 258 15.00 -23.92 -17.87
N GLU A 259 16.10 -24.09 -17.13
CA GLU A 259 16.09 -24.90 -15.90
C GLU A 259 15.16 -24.25 -14.85
N VAL A 260 14.27 -25.06 -14.30
CA VAL A 260 13.35 -24.70 -13.21
C VAL A 260 13.41 -25.77 -12.12
N VAL A 261 13.13 -25.36 -10.90
CA VAL A 261 13.01 -26.25 -9.75
C VAL A 261 11.52 -26.49 -9.52
N ARG A 262 11.14 -27.77 -9.48
CA ARG A 262 9.78 -28.18 -9.14
C ARG A 262 9.65 -28.29 -7.64
N ILE A 263 8.72 -27.53 -7.06
CA ILE A 263 8.54 -27.42 -5.62
C ILE A 263 7.12 -27.67 -5.19
N GLN A 264 6.95 -28.06 -3.93
CA GLN A 264 5.67 -28.08 -3.22
C GLN A 264 5.85 -27.43 -1.85
N LEU A 265 4.89 -26.59 -1.44
CA LEU A 265 4.90 -25.95 -0.13
C LEU A 265 4.13 -26.82 0.87
N LEU A 266 4.79 -27.18 1.96
CA LEU A 266 4.25 -28.02 3.02
C LEU A 266 4.19 -27.25 4.33
N SER A 267 3.21 -27.58 5.17
CA SER A 267 3.19 -27.28 6.60
C SER A 267 3.58 -28.51 7.40
N ILE A 268 4.30 -28.31 8.50
CA ILE A 268 4.77 -29.36 9.41
C ILE A 268 4.17 -29.06 10.78
N LYS A 269 3.43 -30.03 11.32
CA LYS A 269 2.89 -29.98 12.69
C LYS A 269 3.22 -31.30 13.39
N LYS A 270 3.96 -31.25 14.49
CA LYS A 270 4.32 -32.46 15.26
C LYS A 270 4.89 -33.58 14.34
N ASP A 271 5.82 -33.22 13.47
CA ASP A 271 6.48 -34.10 12.48
C ASP A 271 5.59 -34.61 11.32
N ILE A 272 4.32 -34.24 11.29
CA ILE A 272 3.42 -34.59 10.20
C ILE A 272 3.53 -33.50 9.12
N LYS A 273 3.89 -33.89 7.90
CA LYS A 273 3.98 -33.03 6.73
C LYS A 273 2.69 -33.12 5.92
N ILE A 274 2.02 -31.98 5.74
CA ILE A 274 0.84 -31.87 4.89
C ILE A 274 0.99 -30.72 3.88
N PRO A 275 0.40 -30.83 2.67
CA PRO A 275 0.36 -29.70 1.75
C PRO A 275 -0.29 -28.49 2.39
N LEU A 276 0.32 -27.31 2.23
CA LEU A 276 -0.14 -26.06 2.87
C LEU A 276 -1.58 -25.67 2.51
N LYS A 277 -2.10 -26.17 1.39
CA LYS A 277 -3.51 -25.94 0.98
C LYS A 277 -4.54 -26.37 2.05
N TYR A 278 -4.19 -27.35 2.90
CA TYR A 278 -5.09 -27.86 3.93
C TYR A 278 -5.09 -27.04 5.22
N GLU A 279 -4.22 -26.04 5.31
CA GLU A 279 -4.27 -25.07 6.42
C GLU A 279 -5.47 -24.12 6.28
N SER A 280 -5.90 -23.56 7.42
CA SER A 280 -6.97 -22.58 7.44
C SER A 280 -6.59 -21.30 6.68
N GLU A 281 -7.60 -20.57 6.17
CA GLU A 281 -7.38 -19.30 5.48
C GLU A 281 -6.63 -18.28 6.36
N GLY A 282 -6.94 -18.24 7.66
CA GLY A 282 -6.24 -17.36 8.60
C GLY A 282 -4.76 -17.69 8.74
N ILE A 283 -4.39 -18.98 8.80
CA ILE A 283 -2.98 -19.41 8.82
C ILE A 283 -2.29 -19.00 7.51
N LYS A 284 -2.91 -19.27 6.37
CA LYS A 284 -2.38 -18.87 5.07
C LYS A 284 -2.21 -17.37 4.96
N LYS A 285 -3.15 -16.59 5.47
CA LYS A 285 -3.07 -15.13 5.50
C LYS A 285 -1.89 -14.65 6.36
N ILE A 286 -1.75 -15.17 7.59
CA ILE A 286 -0.60 -14.84 8.45
C ILE A 286 0.71 -15.11 7.71
N ILE A 287 0.86 -16.29 7.10
CA ILE A 287 2.07 -16.66 6.34
C ILE A 287 2.34 -15.66 5.22
N SER A 288 1.31 -15.24 4.49
CA SER A 288 1.46 -14.34 3.33
C SER A 288 1.94 -12.93 3.72
N ILE A 289 1.54 -12.44 4.89
CA ILE A 289 1.90 -11.08 5.35
C ILE A 289 3.14 -11.05 6.24
N LEU A 290 3.55 -12.20 6.82
CA LEU A 290 4.55 -12.26 7.88
C LEU A 290 5.92 -11.75 7.43
N SER A 291 6.35 -12.02 6.20
CA SER A 291 7.63 -11.54 5.67
C SER A 291 7.70 -10.00 5.62
N THR A 292 6.62 -9.36 5.18
CA THR A 292 6.52 -7.89 5.15
C THR A 292 6.40 -7.30 6.55
N LEU A 293 5.68 -7.97 7.46
CA LEU A 293 5.63 -7.58 8.88
C LEU A 293 7.02 -7.63 9.52
N ILE A 294 7.78 -8.69 9.31
CA ILE A 294 9.16 -8.81 9.82
C ILE A 294 10.04 -7.69 9.24
N SER A 295 9.90 -7.39 7.96
CA SER A 295 10.66 -6.32 7.32
C SER A 295 10.31 -4.95 7.90
N MET A 296 9.04 -4.64 8.09
CA MET A 296 8.54 -3.41 8.70
C MET A 296 8.98 -3.29 10.17
N PHE A 297 8.87 -4.38 10.93
CA PHE A 297 9.26 -4.41 12.35
C PHE A 297 10.73 -3.98 12.56
N ASN A 298 11.62 -4.34 11.64
CA ASN A 298 13.06 -4.12 11.77
C ASN A 298 13.60 -2.89 11.03
N ASN A 299 12.84 -2.26 10.13
CA ASN A 299 13.35 -1.19 9.29
C ASN A 299 12.43 0.04 9.28
N PRO A 300 12.93 1.21 9.77
CA PRO A 300 12.13 2.44 9.87
C PRO A 300 11.74 3.05 8.52
N ALA A 301 12.41 2.69 7.43
CA ALA A 301 12.08 3.20 6.11
C ALA A 301 10.87 2.49 5.46
N ILE A 302 10.40 1.38 6.03
CA ILE A 302 9.32 0.58 5.46
C ILE A 302 7.97 1.09 5.94
N CYS A 303 7.05 1.26 4.99
CA CYS A 303 5.62 1.46 5.25
C CYS A 303 4.85 0.24 4.73
N LEU A 304 4.15 -0.42 5.64
CA LEU A 304 3.30 -1.58 5.35
C LEU A 304 1.84 -1.20 5.54
N ILE A 305 1.04 -1.42 4.51
CA ILE A 305 -0.39 -1.15 4.50
C ILE A 305 -1.12 -2.46 4.25
N ILE A 306 -2.04 -2.83 5.14
CA ILE A 306 -2.84 -4.05 5.02
C ILE A 306 -4.33 -3.72 5.13
N ASP A 307 -5.08 -4.11 4.11
CA ASP A 307 -6.53 -4.00 4.12
C ASP A 307 -7.17 -5.21 4.79
N GLU A 308 -8.18 -4.96 5.65
CA GLU A 308 -8.90 -6.00 6.40
C GLU A 308 -7.94 -6.98 7.11
N LEU A 309 -7.01 -6.45 7.90
CA LEU A 309 -6.00 -7.24 8.59
C LEU A 309 -6.60 -8.39 9.41
N ASP A 310 -7.75 -8.14 10.04
CA ASP A 310 -8.44 -9.07 10.92
C ASP A 310 -9.12 -10.25 10.21
N ALA A 311 -9.33 -10.18 8.90
CA ALA A 311 -10.08 -11.23 8.19
C ALA A 311 -9.38 -12.61 8.33
N GLY A 312 -10.06 -13.53 9.01
CA GLY A 312 -9.59 -14.90 9.24
C GLY A 312 -8.51 -15.05 10.32
N ILE A 313 -8.05 -13.99 10.97
CA ILE A 313 -7.08 -14.04 12.06
C ILE A 313 -7.82 -14.10 13.40
N PHE A 314 -7.38 -15.01 14.28
CA PHE A 314 -7.95 -15.12 15.62
C PHE A 314 -7.73 -13.83 16.42
N GLU A 315 -8.80 -13.32 17.03
CA GLU A 315 -8.85 -12.01 17.68
C GLU A 315 -7.74 -11.78 18.71
N TYR A 316 -7.46 -12.75 19.58
CA TYR A 316 -6.41 -12.64 20.58
C TYR A 316 -5.03 -12.55 19.95
N LEU A 317 -4.75 -13.36 18.94
CA LEU A 317 -3.48 -13.31 18.21
C LEU A 317 -3.28 -11.97 17.51
N LEU A 318 -4.35 -11.46 16.90
CA LEU A 318 -4.32 -10.11 16.29
C LEU A 318 -3.94 -9.06 17.34
N GLY A 319 -4.57 -9.11 18.52
CA GLY A 319 -4.29 -8.16 19.61
C GLY A 319 -2.83 -8.22 20.07
N GLU A 320 -2.28 -9.41 20.29
CA GLU A 320 -0.88 -9.57 20.71
C GLU A 320 0.11 -9.06 19.65
N LEU A 321 -0.15 -9.38 18.37
CA LEU A 321 0.68 -8.88 17.26
C LEU A 321 0.66 -7.36 17.18
N LEU A 322 -0.51 -6.73 17.29
CA LEU A 322 -0.65 -5.28 17.23
C LEU A 322 0.08 -4.58 18.38
N LYS A 323 -0.05 -5.13 19.59
CA LYS A 323 0.63 -4.59 20.77
C LYS A 323 2.16 -4.61 20.62
N ILE A 324 2.72 -5.73 20.16
CA ILE A 324 4.17 -5.85 19.96
C ILE A 324 4.64 -4.90 18.83
N ILE A 325 3.87 -4.79 17.75
CA ILE A 325 4.19 -3.90 16.64
C ILE A 325 4.18 -2.43 17.09
N GLU A 326 3.19 -2.02 17.89
CA GLU A 326 3.09 -0.64 18.40
C GLU A 326 4.25 -0.28 19.34
N GLN A 327 4.67 -1.22 20.19
CA GLN A 327 5.71 -0.99 21.19
C GLN A 327 7.13 -1.02 20.61
N GLU A 328 7.40 -1.90 19.67
CA GLU A 328 8.77 -2.22 19.24
C GLU A 328 9.00 -2.11 17.73
N GLY A 329 7.95 -1.98 16.93
CA GLY A 329 8.05 -1.85 15.48
C GLY A 329 8.75 -0.56 15.07
N LYS A 330 9.70 -0.63 14.14
CA LYS A 330 10.48 0.52 13.69
C LYS A 330 9.85 1.25 12.49
N GLY A 331 9.20 0.50 11.61
CA GLY A 331 8.58 1.02 10.40
C GLY A 331 7.16 1.54 10.64
N GLN A 332 6.53 2.04 9.60
CA GLN A 332 5.16 2.52 9.66
C GLN A 332 4.19 1.39 9.29
N PHE A 333 3.21 1.15 10.15
CA PHE A 333 2.16 0.15 9.93
C PHE A 333 0.79 0.83 9.86
N ILE A 334 0.08 0.65 8.74
CA ILE A 334 -1.27 1.16 8.52
C ILE A 334 -2.15 -0.03 8.16
N PHE A 335 -3.29 -0.17 8.80
CA PHE A 335 -4.23 -1.23 8.47
C PHE A 335 -5.68 -0.80 8.63
N THR A 336 -6.58 -1.49 7.94
CA THR A 336 -8.01 -1.42 8.20
C THR A 336 -8.46 -2.69 8.93
N SER A 337 -9.45 -2.56 9.80
CA SER A 337 -10.02 -3.69 10.54
C SER A 337 -11.48 -3.43 10.86
N HIS A 338 -12.29 -4.48 10.81
CA HIS A 338 -13.67 -4.49 11.31
C HIS A 338 -13.76 -5.05 12.73
N ASN A 339 -12.69 -5.65 13.24
CA ASN A 339 -12.60 -6.18 14.59
C ASN A 339 -12.42 -5.06 15.60
N LEU A 340 -13.04 -5.19 16.77
CA LEU A 340 -12.94 -4.19 17.85
C LEU A 340 -11.72 -4.39 18.74
N ARG A 341 -10.95 -5.47 18.58
CA ARG A 341 -9.76 -5.75 19.38
C ARG A 341 -8.68 -4.66 19.29
N PRO A 342 -8.40 -4.04 18.13
CA PRO A 342 -7.50 -2.90 18.05
C PRO A 342 -7.86 -1.75 18.99
N LEU A 343 -9.16 -1.53 19.26
CA LEU A 343 -9.62 -0.48 20.20
C LEU A 343 -9.24 -0.74 21.66
N GLU A 344 -8.89 -1.96 22.01
CA GLU A 344 -8.45 -2.37 23.35
C GLU A 344 -6.93 -2.40 23.48
N MET A 345 -6.23 -2.57 22.36
CA MET A 345 -4.79 -2.85 22.36
C MET A 345 -3.93 -1.67 21.96
N LEU A 346 -4.46 -0.76 21.12
CA LEU A 346 -3.72 0.37 20.57
C LEU A 346 -4.04 1.68 21.30
N GLU A 347 -3.10 2.59 21.27
CA GLU A 347 -3.30 3.94 21.78
C GLU A 347 -4.34 4.69 20.92
N LYS A 348 -5.16 5.54 21.56
CA LYS A 348 -6.25 6.28 20.87
C LYS A 348 -5.76 7.17 19.73
N GLU A 349 -4.53 7.67 19.84
CA GLU A 349 -3.88 8.51 18.84
C GLU A 349 -3.59 7.75 17.53
N SER A 350 -3.43 6.43 17.61
CA SER A 350 -3.22 5.54 16.47
C SER A 350 -4.51 5.20 15.72
N LEU A 351 -5.68 5.50 16.32
CA LEU A 351 -6.98 5.06 15.79
C LEU A 351 -7.68 6.17 14.99
N VAL A 352 -8.22 5.76 13.85
CA VAL A 352 -9.05 6.59 12.96
C VAL A 352 -10.30 5.80 12.60
N PHE A 353 -11.47 6.43 12.73
CA PHE A 353 -12.76 5.81 12.46
C PHE A 353 -13.31 6.31 11.13
N SER A 354 -13.87 5.41 10.34
CA SER A 354 -14.66 5.77 9.17
C SER A 354 -16.08 6.12 9.58
N THR A 355 -16.70 7.08 8.86
CA THR A 355 -18.07 7.53 9.10
C THR A 355 -18.94 7.33 7.87
N ALA A 356 -20.25 7.39 8.03
CA ALA A 356 -21.22 7.41 6.95
C ALA A 356 -21.27 8.76 6.21
N ASN A 357 -20.72 9.85 6.79
CA ASN A 357 -20.73 11.18 6.18
C ASN A 357 -19.71 11.29 5.04
N PRO A 358 -20.12 11.49 3.78
CA PRO A 358 -19.19 11.58 2.63
C PRO A 358 -18.22 12.76 2.71
N GLN A 359 -18.58 13.82 3.44
CA GLN A 359 -17.75 15.03 3.57
C GLN A 359 -16.77 14.95 4.73
N ASN A 360 -17.02 14.08 5.71
CA ASN A 360 -16.15 13.87 6.87
C ASN A 360 -15.96 12.39 7.17
N ARG A 361 -15.34 11.68 6.25
CA ARG A 361 -15.24 10.20 6.25
C ARG A 361 -14.36 9.63 7.33
N PHE A 362 -13.40 10.39 7.83
CA PHE A 362 -12.42 9.92 8.79
C PHE A 362 -12.39 10.85 9.99
N ILE A 363 -12.68 10.31 11.16
CA ILE A 363 -12.66 11.06 12.41
C ILE A 363 -11.73 10.38 13.43
N ARG A 364 -11.24 11.20 14.34
CA ARG A 364 -10.62 10.74 15.57
C ARG A 364 -11.58 11.04 16.73
N ILE A 365 -11.80 10.05 17.59
CA ILE A 365 -12.60 10.26 18.78
C ILE A 365 -11.73 11.00 19.79
N THR A 366 -12.01 12.28 19.98
CA THR A 366 -11.36 13.16 20.96
C THR A 366 -12.16 13.18 22.25
N ASN A 367 -11.58 13.71 23.35
CA ASN A 367 -12.24 13.91 24.65
C ASN A 367 -12.59 12.63 25.43
N ILE A 368 -11.86 11.52 25.17
CA ILE A 368 -11.98 10.33 25.97
C ILE A 368 -10.99 10.42 27.16
N LYS A 369 -11.51 10.25 28.37
CA LYS A 369 -10.67 10.13 29.57
C LYS A 369 -9.82 8.85 29.46
N SER A 370 -8.58 8.90 29.92
CA SER A 370 -7.61 7.78 29.86
C SER A 370 -8.14 6.47 30.51
N ASN A 371 -9.10 6.57 31.40
CA ASN A 371 -9.68 5.40 32.09
C ASN A 371 -10.87 4.77 31.37
N ASN A 372 -11.33 5.32 30.23
CA ASN A 372 -12.44 4.76 29.48
C ASN A 372 -11.94 3.75 28.46
N ASN A 373 -12.51 2.54 28.48
CA ASN A 373 -12.30 1.55 27.43
C ASN A 373 -12.86 2.07 26.11
N LEU A 374 -12.01 2.23 25.12
CA LEU A 374 -12.35 2.83 23.83
C LEU A 374 -13.39 2.00 23.07
N ARG A 375 -13.35 0.67 23.19
CA ARG A 375 -14.37 -0.24 22.64
C ARG A 375 -15.77 0.09 23.18
N ASN A 376 -15.89 0.32 24.50
CA ASN A 376 -17.18 0.67 25.10
C ASN A 376 -17.68 2.06 24.65
N VAL A 377 -16.75 3.01 24.46
CA VAL A 377 -17.09 4.35 23.93
C VAL A 377 -17.56 4.24 22.49
N TYR A 378 -16.88 3.47 21.67
CA TYR A 378 -17.27 3.21 20.28
C TYR A 378 -18.64 2.55 20.19
N LEU A 379 -18.88 1.46 20.93
CA LEU A 379 -20.17 0.76 20.94
C LEU A 379 -21.31 1.66 21.40
N ARG A 380 -21.10 2.46 22.46
CA ARG A 380 -22.10 3.46 22.88
C ARG A 380 -22.37 4.52 21.81
N GLY A 381 -21.33 4.93 21.08
CA GLY A 381 -21.47 5.89 19.98
C GLY A 381 -22.26 5.32 18.80
N VAL A 382 -22.15 4.01 18.57
CA VAL A 382 -22.94 3.26 17.56
C VAL A 382 -24.39 3.11 18.03
N ASP A 383 -24.61 2.66 19.29
CA ASP A 383 -25.95 2.29 19.81
C ASP A 383 -26.80 3.50 20.21
N LEU A 384 -26.18 4.54 20.79
CA LEU A 384 -26.91 5.66 21.40
C LEU A 384 -26.67 7.00 20.67
N GLY A 385 -25.79 6.99 19.67
CA GLY A 385 -25.30 8.25 19.10
C GLY A 385 -24.41 9.02 20.09
N GLY A 386 -24.20 10.31 19.85
CA GLY A 386 -23.41 11.19 20.73
C GLY A 386 -21.97 11.38 20.30
N LEU A 387 -21.56 10.77 19.18
CA LEU A 387 -20.39 11.17 18.42
C LEU A 387 -20.77 12.30 17.47
N ASN A 388 -19.82 13.15 17.13
CA ASN A 388 -20.05 14.29 16.23
C ASN A 388 -20.49 13.86 14.81
N GLU A 389 -20.28 12.62 14.46
CA GLU A 389 -20.61 12.01 13.16
C GLU A 389 -21.25 10.65 13.35
N CYS A 390 -22.16 10.27 12.46
CA CYS A 390 -22.75 8.95 12.41
C CYS A 390 -21.72 7.93 11.89
N ILE A 391 -21.36 6.95 12.72
CA ILE A 391 -20.44 5.88 12.35
C ILE A 391 -21.18 4.74 11.65
N TYR A 392 -22.42 4.46 12.05
CA TYR A 392 -23.23 3.35 11.55
C TYR A 392 -24.68 3.79 11.37
N GLU A 393 -25.27 3.50 10.23
CA GLU A 393 -26.69 3.67 10.00
C GLU A 393 -27.44 2.43 10.49
N GLU A 394 -28.29 2.59 11.48
CA GLU A 394 -29.05 1.48 12.06
C GLU A 394 -29.92 0.80 11.00
N THR A 395 -29.88 -0.53 11.02
CA THR A 395 -30.75 -1.38 10.20
C THR A 395 -31.98 -1.81 10.98
N ASN A 396 -33.15 -1.76 10.35
CA ASN A 396 -34.39 -2.21 10.96
C ASN A 396 -34.52 -3.74 10.86
N SER A 397 -34.42 -4.42 11.99
CA SER A 397 -34.47 -5.89 12.05
C SER A 397 -35.81 -6.45 11.51
N PHE A 398 -36.90 -5.71 11.68
CA PHE A 398 -38.23 -6.12 11.18
C PHE A 398 -38.25 -6.04 9.64
N GLU A 399 -37.74 -4.96 9.06
CA GLU A 399 -37.65 -4.83 7.60
C GLU A 399 -36.75 -5.90 6.98
N ILE A 400 -35.63 -6.21 7.62
CA ILE A 400 -34.75 -7.29 7.19
C ILE A 400 -35.49 -8.63 7.20
N ALA A 401 -36.17 -8.97 8.30
CA ALA A 401 -36.92 -10.21 8.40
C ALA A 401 -38.10 -10.28 7.40
N HIS A 402 -38.74 -9.16 7.11
CA HIS A 402 -39.77 -9.06 6.08
C HIS A 402 -39.18 -9.26 4.68
N ALA A 403 -38.05 -8.61 4.38
CA ALA A 403 -37.37 -8.77 3.11
C ALA A 403 -36.92 -10.22 2.85
N PHE A 404 -36.38 -10.91 3.87
CA PHE A 404 -36.03 -12.34 3.76
C PHE A 404 -37.23 -13.21 3.41
N ARG A 405 -38.41 -13.01 4.06
CA ARG A 405 -39.64 -13.74 3.74
C ARG A 405 -40.06 -13.51 2.30
N LYS A 406 -40.18 -12.21 1.92
CA LYS A 406 -40.57 -11.82 0.56
C LYS A 406 -39.63 -12.38 -0.51
N ALA A 407 -38.33 -12.38 -0.25
CA ALA A 407 -37.35 -12.95 -1.19
C ALA A 407 -37.46 -14.47 -1.31
N GLY A 408 -37.84 -15.16 -0.21
CA GLY A 408 -38.12 -16.60 -0.23
C GLY A 408 -39.34 -16.96 -1.08
N ASP A 409 -40.38 -16.13 -1.05
CA ASP A 409 -41.63 -16.38 -1.82
C ASP A 409 -41.39 -16.31 -3.34
N ILE A 410 -40.45 -15.49 -3.84
CA ILE A 410 -40.14 -15.36 -5.29
C ILE A 410 -39.77 -16.72 -5.93
N LEU A 411 -39.18 -17.64 -5.19
CA LEU A 411 -38.79 -18.96 -5.71
C LEU A 411 -39.96 -19.92 -5.84
N TYR A 412 -41.14 -19.58 -5.30
CA TYR A 412 -42.35 -20.41 -5.28
C TYR A 412 -43.51 -19.79 -6.08
N GLU A 413 -43.36 -18.59 -6.60
CA GLU A 413 -44.29 -18.01 -7.59
C GLU A 413 -44.00 -18.65 -8.97
N GLU A 414 -44.93 -19.55 -9.43
CA GLU A 414 -44.95 -20.07 -10.80
C GLU A 414 -45.53 -19.05 -11.79
#